data_6e5f37dbe821004a805db49e84842939
#
_entry.id   6e5f37dbe821004a805db49e84842939
#
_cell.length_a   1.000
_cell.length_b   1.000
_cell.length_c   1.000
_cell.angle_alpha   90.00
_cell.angle_beta   90.00
_cell.angle_gamma   90.00
#
_symmetry.space_group_name_H-M   'P 1'
#
loop_
_entity.id
_entity.type
_entity.pdbx_description
1 polymer ?
#
loop_
_entity_poly.entity_id
_entity_poly.type
_entity_poly.pdbx_seq_one_letter_code
_entity_poly.pdbx_strand_id
1 'polypeptide(L)'
;MTDATRTPSSDALLFPACQPADSGMLALDRRHTMHWEVCGNPAGAPLVFIHGGPGGGSLPHHRRFYDPAFWRIVLYDQRGAGRSTPIADVVDNTTQHLVADLERLREHLGIARWVLFGGSWGSTLALAYATAHPGRVLGLVLRGVFLASRAEIDWFMHGMRQVYPEAWRAFAEFLPPAERGDLLRHYHARLASPDPTVHMPAARAWDRYESACSALIPRAEALARHDDDAAALAIARIEAHYFVHDGFLADGALLAGVARIRHLPCTIVQGRYDVICPPVTADALARAWPEAEYVVVPDAGHSVREPGITRELVYAVNRMQDRLAAR
;
A
#
# COMPACT_ATOMS: atom_id res chain seq x y z
N MET A 1 -26.15 17.01 -30.03
CA MET A 1 -24.82 16.82 -29.42
C MET A 1 -25.05 16.57 -27.95
N THR A 2 -25.16 15.31 -27.58
CA THR A 2 -25.42 14.86 -26.21
C THR A 2 -24.13 15.01 -25.42
N ASP A 3 -24.25 15.69 -24.30
CA ASP A 3 -23.21 15.95 -23.30
C ASP A 3 -22.54 14.62 -22.92
N ALA A 4 -21.26 14.47 -23.31
CA ALA A 4 -20.47 13.31 -22.95
C ALA A 4 -20.34 13.35 -21.41
N THR A 5 -20.99 12.43 -20.76
CA THR A 5 -21.02 12.25 -19.29
C THR A 5 -19.60 12.39 -18.72
N ARG A 6 -19.31 13.55 -18.13
CA ARG A 6 -18.07 13.77 -17.35
C ARG A 6 -18.04 12.72 -16.25
N THR A 7 -17.09 11.80 -16.33
CA THR A 7 -16.81 10.87 -15.23
C THR A 7 -16.68 11.71 -13.94
N PRO A 8 -17.44 11.41 -12.88
CA PRO A 8 -17.36 12.18 -11.65
C PRO A 8 -15.92 12.17 -11.13
N SER A 9 -15.48 13.29 -10.55
CA SER A 9 -14.17 13.34 -9.92
C SER A 9 -14.11 12.27 -8.81
N SER A 10 -12.94 11.67 -8.58
CA SER A 10 -12.75 10.69 -7.50
C SER A 10 -13.22 11.23 -6.14
N ASP A 11 -13.08 12.51 -5.90
CA ASP A 11 -13.53 13.19 -4.66
C ASP A 11 -15.04 13.13 -4.43
N ALA A 12 -15.84 13.15 -5.49
CA ALA A 12 -17.31 13.06 -5.40
C ALA A 12 -17.81 11.65 -5.04
N LEU A 13 -16.92 10.64 -5.12
CA LEU A 13 -17.23 9.25 -4.79
C LEU A 13 -16.88 8.90 -3.33
N LEU A 14 -16.14 9.75 -2.65
CA LEU A 14 -15.66 9.54 -1.29
C LEU A 14 -16.65 10.09 -0.25
N PHE A 15 -16.67 9.49 0.91
CA PHE A 15 -17.41 10.01 2.07
C PHE A 15 -16.87 11.37 2.52
N PRO A 16 -17.66 12.16 3.27
CA PRO A 16 -17.20 13.41 3.87
C PRO A 16 -15.93 13.20 4.71
N ALA A 17 -15.10 14.24 4.79
CA ALA A 17 -13.92 14.20 5.63
C ALA A 17 -14.32 14.08 7.12
N CYS A 18 -13.71 13.14 7.82
CA CYS A 18 -13.84 13.02 9.28
C CYS A 18 -12.50 13.33 9.96
N GLN A 19 -12.58 13.97 11.12
CA GLN A 19 -11.40 14.20 11.96
C GLN A 19 -11.16 13.02 12.89
N PRO A 20 -9.92 12.76 13.30
CA PRO A 20 -9.64 11.77 14.34
C PRO A 20 -10.37 12.13 15.63
N ALA A 21 -11.08 11.17 16.20
CA ALA A 21 -11.62 11.28 17.56
C ALA A 21 -10.56 10.96 18.61
N ASP A 22 -9.57 10.15 18.24
CA ASP A 22 -8.43 9.78 19.07
C ASP A 22 -7.21 9.54 18.20
N SER A 23 -6.01 9.84 18.73
CA SER A 23 -4.74 9.62 18.04
C SER A 23 -3.60 9.60 19.05
N GLY A 24 -2.51 8.95 18.69
CA GLY A 24 -1.36 8.90 19.59
C GLY A 24 -0.12 8.28 18.96
N MET A 25 0.86 8.08 19.82
CA MET A 25 2.12 7.44 19.52
C MET A 25 2.26 6.17 20.37
N LEU A 26 2.34 5.01 19.73
CA LEU A 26 2.49 3.71 20.38
C LEU A 26 3.95 3.25 20.32
N ALA A 27 4.58 3.07 21.46
CA ALA A 27 5.93 2.49 21.53
C ALA A 27 5.90 1.03 21.07
N LEU A 28 6.66 0.71 20.02
CA LEU A 28 6.78 -0.64 19.48
C LEU A 28 7.94 -1.41 20.12
N ASP A 29 9.04 -0.73 20.33
CA ASP A 29 10.24 -1.23 20.99
C ASP A 29 11.05 -0.05 21.57
N ARG A 30 12.33 -0.26 21.88
CA ARG A 30 13.21 0.80 22.44
C ARG A 30 13.55 1.89 21.42
N ARG A 31 13.34 1.64 20.13
CA ARG A 31 13.73 2.50 19.01
C ARG A 31 12.53 3.10 18.29
N HIS A 32 11.48 2.29 18.05
CA HIS A 32 10.40 2.65 17.16
C HIS A 32 9.14 3.05 17.93
N THR A 33 8.50 4.09 17.42
CA THR A 33 7.20 4.56 17.91
C THR A 33 6.28 4.75 16.70
N MET A 34 5.11 4.13 16.76
CA MET A 34 4.11 4.12 15.70
C MET A 34 3.06 5.20 15.92
N HIS A 35 2.83 6.03 14.92
CA HIS A 35 1.68 6.93 14.92
C HIS A 35 0.41 6.17 14.54
N TRP A 36 -0.69 6.43 15.26
CA TRP A 36 -2.01 5.90 14.96
C TRP A 36 -3.11 6.95 15.17
N GLU A 37 -4.24 6.76 14.51
CA GLU A 37 -5.44 7.58 14.68
C GLU A 37 -6.70 6.74 14.47
N VAL A 38 -7.77 7.10 15.16
CA VAL A 38 -9.10 6.49 15.04
C VAL A 38 -10.13 7.57 14.74
N CYS A 39 -10.98 7.34 13.76
CA CYS A 39 -12.12 8.20 13.45
C CYS A 39 -13.37 7.38 13.14
N GLY A 40 -14.50 8.08 12.93
CA GLY A 40 -15.79 7.47 12.65
C GLY A 40 -16.51 7.01 13.91
N ASN A 41 -17.29 5.93 13.80
CA ASN A 41 -18.15 5.43 14.88
C ASN A 41 -17.32 4.63 15.91
N PRO A 42 -17.19 5.08 17.18
CA PRO A 42 -16.40 4.37 18.20
C PRO A 42 -16.97 2.98 18.55
N ALA A 43 -18.28 2.77 18.36
CA ALA A 43 -18.96 1.48 18.56
C ALA A 43 -19.10 0.69 17.24
N GLY A 44 -18.61 1.22 16.14
CA GLY A 44 -18.72 0.63 14.81
C GLY A 44 -17.83 -0.58 14.59
N ALA A 45 -18.03 -1.25 13.46
CA ALA A 45 -17.17 -2.36 13.04
C ALA A 45 -15.75 -1.85 12.79
N PRO A 46 -14.70 -2.47 13.38
CA PRO A 46 -13.34 -2.00 13.19
C PRO A 46 -12.80 -2.32 11.80
N LEU A 47 -12.15 -1.33 11.19
CA LEU A 47 -11.43 -1.45 9.92
C LEU A 47 -10.06 -0.78 10.07
N VAL A 48 -8.99 -1.42 9.61
CA VAL A 48 -7.65 -0.84 9.56
C VAL A 48 -7.22 -0.59 8.12
N PHE A 49 -6.76 0.63 7.86
CA PHE A 49 -6.09 0.99 6.61
C PHE A 49 -4.60 0.68 6.70
N ILE A 50 -4.11 -0.14 5.78
CA ILE A 50 -2.71 -0.56 5.68
C ILE A 50 -2.12 0.12 4.44
N HIS A 51 -1.27 1.13 4.66
CA HIS A 51 -0.69 1.91 3.57
C HIS A 51 0.35 1.12 2.77
N GLY A 52 0.58 1.56 1.53
CA GLY A 52 1.56 1.00 0.61
C GLY A 52 2.97 1.61 0.76
N GLY A 53 3.74 1.47 -0.25
CA GLY A 53 5.16 1.66 -0.38
C GLY A 53 5.84 0.29 -0.48
N PRO A 54 6.52 -0.21 0.57
CA PRO A 54 6.50 0.22 1.98
C PRO A 54 7.12 1.61 2.18
N GLY A 55 6.67 2.33 3.23
CA GLY A 55 7.21 3.66 3.55
C GLY A 55 6.29 4.84 3.22
N GLY A 56 5.12 4.61 2.58
CA GLY A 56 4.25 5.69 2.08
C GLY A 56 3.51 6.50 3.14
N GLY A 57 3.22 5.92 4.31
CA GLY A 57 2.43 6.56 5.36
C GLY A 57 0.94 6.71 5.03
N SER A 58 0.15 7.09 6.03
CA SER A 58 -1.26 7.36 5.89
C SER A 58 -1.56 8.86 5.78
N LEU A 59 -2.63 9.21 5.06
CA LEU A 59 -3.03 10.59 4.81
C LEU A 59 -4.52 10.80 5.17
N PRO A 60 -4.94 12.03 5.52
CA PRO A 60 -6.32 12.31 5.92
C PRO A 60 -7.38 11.86 4.89
N HIS A 61 -7.08 11.91 3.59
CA HIS A 61 -8.02 11.50 2.56
C HIS A 61 -8.30 9.98 2.58
N HIS A 62 -7.42 9.15 3.14
CA HIS A 62 -7.65 7.71 3.26
C HIS A 62 -8.83 7.37 4.18
N ARG A 63 -9.20 8.26 5.10
CA ARG A 63 -10.39 8.10 5.96
C ARG A 63 -11.70 8.14 5.17
N ARG A 64 -11.70 8.76 3.99
CA ARG A 64 -12.88 9.04 3.17
C ARG A 64 -13.37 7.87 2.32
N PHE A 65 -12.68 6.73 2.34
CA PHE A 65 -13.13 5.50 1.67
C PHE A 65 -14.21 4.76 2.45
N TYR A 66 -14.51 5.18 3.69
CA TYR A 66 -15.33 4.45 4.65
C TYR A 66 -16.44 5.32 5.17
N ASP A 67 -17.65 4.74 5.33
CA ASP A 67 -18.78 5.42 5.99
C ASP A 67 -18.46 5.65 7.48
N PRO A 68 -18.24 6.90 7.92
CA PRO A 68 -17.88 7.18 9.30
C PRO A 68 -19.04 6.93 10.29
N ALA A 69 -20.27 6.75 9.81
CA ALA A 69 -21.41 6.39 10.66
C ALA A 69 -21.39 4.90 11.04
N PHE A 70 -20.81 4.05 10.20
CA PHE A 70 -20.75 2.60 10.42
C PHE A 70 -19.38 2.13 10.96
N TRP A 71 -18.28 2.63 10.37
CA TRP A 71 -16.94 2.09 10.64
C TRP A 71 -16.25 2.78 11.80
N ARG A 72 -15.58 2.01 12.67
CA ARG A 72 -14.47 2.47 13.49
C ARG A 72 -13.21 2.37 12.65
N ILE A 73 -12.77 3.48 12.10
CA ILE A 73 -11.72 3.59 11.09
C ILE A 73 -10.37 3.80 11.79
N VAL A 74 -9.43 2.89 11.61
CA VAL A 74 -8.07 2.97 12.14
C VAL A 74 -7.10 3.25 11.00
N LEU A 75 -6.35 4.34 11.11
CA LEU A 75 -5.17 4.61 10.30
C LEU A 75 -3.92 4.53 11.18
N TYR A 76 -2.83 4.09 10.62
CA TYR A 76 -1.53 4.09 11.29
C TYR A 76 -0.42 4.25 10.26
N ASP A 77 0.75 4.63 10.73
CA ASP A 77 1.95 4.72 9.90
C ASP A 77 2.91 3.60 10.32
N GLN A 78 3.33 2.76 9.36
CA GLN A 78 4.26 1.65 9.60
C GLN A 78 5.63 2.17 10.08
N ARG A 79 6.51 1.30 10.59
CA ARG A 79 7.87 1.67 11.00
C ARG A 79 8.58 2.45 9.90
N GLY A 80 9.21 3.55 10.25
CA GLY A 80 9.96 4.39 9.33
C GLY A 80 9.12 5.24 8.37
N ALA A 81 7.78 5.17 8.43
CA ALA A 81 6.89 5.82 7.48
C ALA A 81 6.06 6.93 8.13
N GLY A 82 5.68 7.93 7.34
CA GLY A 82 4.73 8.97 7.72
C GLY A 82 5.15 9.71 9.00
N ARG A 83 4.30 9.64 10.03
CA ARG A 83 4.50 10.28 11.35
C ARG A 83 5.13 9.35 12.38
N SER A 84 5.36 8.07 12.04
CA SER A 84 6.10 7.13 12.89
C SER A 84 7.58 7.47 12.95
N THR A 85 8.22 7.17 14.05
CA THR A 85 9.62 7.55 14.31
C THR A 85 10.49 6.34 14.69
N PRO A 86 11.77 6.35 14.29
CA PRO A 86 12.47 7.31 13.42
C PRO A 86 12.02 7.19 11.96
N ILE A 87 12.00 8.32 11.22
CA ILE A 87 11.64 8.32 9.80
C ILE A 87 12.70 7.60 8.94
N ALA A 88 12.27 6.90 7.90
CA ALA A 88 13.11 6.16 6.97
C ALA A 88 14.05 5.12 7.65
N ASP A 89 13.68 4.62 8.84
CA ASP A 89 14.46 3.64 9.59
C ASP A 89 14.17 2.23 9.07
N VAL A 90 15.25 1.47 8.86
CA VAL A 90 15.21 0.08 8.36
C VAL A 90 15.69 -0.95 9.37
N VAL A 91 16.15 -0.50 10.57
CA VAL A 91 16.54 -1.41 11.65
C VAL A 91 15.29 -2.13 12.16
N ASP A 92 15.35 -3.45 12.33
CA ASP A 92 14.22 -4.26 12.77
C ASP A 92 12.90 -3.94 12.01
N ASN A 93 13.03 -3.58 10.74
CA ASN A 93 11.93 -3.27 9.84
C ASN A 93 11.79 -4.38 8.80
N THR A 94 11.05 -5.41 9.16
CA THR A 94 10.76 -6.60 8.33
C THR A 94 9.27 -6.88 8.34
N THR A 95 8.79 -7.70 7.40
CA THR A 95 7.37 -8.10 7.34
C THR A 95 6.90 -8.71 8.66
N GLN A 96 7.73 -9.49 9.33
CA GLN A 96 7.40 -10.12 10.61
C GLN A 96 7.23 -9.08 11.72
N HIS A 97 8.09 -8.05 11.76
CA HIS A 97 7.93 -6.94 12.69
C HIS A 97 6.64 -6.16 12.42
N LEU A 98 6.32 -5.88 11.15
CA LEU A 98 5.09 -5.14 10.80
C LEU A 98 3.82 -5.94 11.14
N VAL A 99 3.84 -7.27 10.98
CA VAL A 99 2.74 -8.15 11.43
C VAL A 99 2.57 -8.08 12.94
N ALA A 100 3.66 -8.12 13.70
CA ALA A 100 3.63 -8.00 15.16
C ALA A 100 3.15 -6.60 15.61
N ASP A 101 3.54 -5.55 14.88
CA ASP A 101 3.10 -4.18 15.16
C ASP A 101 1.60 -3.99 14.96
N LEU A 102 1.02 -4.62 13.94
CA LEU A 102 -0.43 -4.64 13.74
C LEU A 102 -1.16 -5.32 14.92
N GLU A 103 -0.64 -6.42 15.45
CA GLU A 103 -1.21 -7.06 16.65
C GLU A 103 -1.11 -6.14 17.87
N ARG A 104 0.03 -5.48 18.08
CA ARG A 104 0.17 -4.49 19.15
C ARG A 104 -0.82 -3.34 19.03
N LEU A 105 -1.01 -2.82 17.82
CA LEU A 105 -1.98 -1.75 17.57
C LEU A 105 -3.41 -2.24 17.87
N ARG A 106 -3.77 -3.43 17.37
CA ARG A 106 -5.08 -4.04 17.62
C ARG A 106 -5.36 -4.18 19.12
N GLU A 107 -4.39 -4.71 19.87
CA GLU A 107 -4.49 -4.90 21.32
C GLU A 107 -4.56 -3.57 22.06
N HIS A 108 -3.72 -2.60 21.69
CA HIS A 108 -3.72 -1.24 22.26
C HIS A 108 -5.09 -0.57 22.13
N LEU A 109 -5.75 -0.75 20.99
CA LEU A 109 -7.07 -0.19 20.70
C LEU A 109 -8.23 -1.03 21.25
N GLY A 110 -7.98 -2.16 21.91
CA GLY A 110 -9.00 -3.06 22.43
C GLY A 110 -9.86 -3.72 21.34
N ILE A 111 -9.33 -3.89 20.14
CA ILE A 111 -10.04 -4.45 18.99
C ILE A 111 -9.88 -5.97 18.98
N ALA A 112 -10.99 -6.72 19.01
CA ALA A 112 -10.94 -8.18 18.93
C ALA A 112 -10.62 -8.69 17.53
N ARG A 113 -11.28 -8.15 16.52
CA ARG A 113 -11.12 -8.48 15.09
C ARG A 113 -11.41 -7.24 14.26
N TRP A 114 -10.83 -7.14 13.07
CA TRP A 114 -11.02 -6.03 12.15
C TRP A 114 -11.05 -6.44 10.68
N VAL A 115 -11.56 -5.57 9.83
CA VAL A 115 -11.42 -5.65 8.39
C VAL A 115 -10.07 -5.03 8.01
N LEU A 116 -9.35 -5.69 7.10
CA LEU A 116 -8.09 -5.20 6.55
C LEU A 116 -8.34 -4.53 5.20
N PHE A 117 -7.93 -3.28 5.07
CA PHE A 117 -7.96 -2.58 3.79
C PHE A 117 -6.52 -2.23 3.40
N GLY A 118 -6.00 -2.85 2.34
CA GLY A 118 -4.61 -2.67 1.92
C GLY A 118 -4.45 -2.58 0.41
N GLY A 119 -3.57 -1.69 -0.04
CA GLY A 119 -3.21 -1.58 -1.46
C GLY A 119 -1.72 -1.60 -1.69
N SER A 120 -1.27 -2.14 -2.85
CA SER A 120 0.16 -2.26 -3.17
C SER A 120 0.87 -3.08 -2.08
N TRP A 121 1.98 -2.62 -1.51
CA TRP A 121 2.59 -3.21 -0.32
C TRP A 121 1.59 -3.47 0.82
N GLY A 122 0.59 -2.59 0.99
CA GLY A 122 -0.46 -2.80 2.00
C GLY A 122 -1.26 -4.08 1.77
N SER A 123 -1.39 -4.57 0.53
CA SER A 123 -2.00 -5.87 0.25
C SER A 123 -1.09 -7.04 0.66
N THR A 124 0.22 -6.91 0.48
CA THR A 124 1.24 -7.85 0.95
C THR A 124 1.13 -8.03 2.46
N LEU A 125 1.16 -6.91 3.19
CA LEU A 125 1.10 -6.91 4.65
C LEU A 125 -0.26 -7.40 5.17
N ALA A 126 -1.38 -7.05 4.50
CA ALA A 126 -2.69 -7.56 4.84
C ALA A 126 -2.77 -9.09 4.70
N LEU A 127 -2.23 -9.66 3.63
CA LEU A 127 -2.17 -11.10 3.40
C LEU A 127 -1.26 -11.80 4.41
N ALA A 128 -0.08 -11.25 4.68
CA ALA A 128 0.86 -11.78 5.68
C ALA A 128 0.22 -11.80 7.08
N TYR A 129 -0.43 -10.69 7.46
CA TYR A 129 -1.13 -10.59 8.73
C TYR A 129 -2.32 -11.56 8.81
N ALA A 130 -3.19 -11.60 7.80
CA ALA A 130 -4.34 -12.50 7.78
C ALA A 130 -3.92 -13.97 7.87
N THR A 131 -2.85 -14.34 7.18
CA THR A 131 -2.30 -15.69 7.20
C THR A 131 -1.71 -16.05 8.57
N ALA A 132 -1.07 -15.11 9.24
CA ALA A 132 -0.53 -15.30 10.60
C ALA A 132 -1.64 -15.32 11.67
N HIS A 133 -2.66 -14.49 11.52
CA HIS A 133 -3.72 -14.25 12.51
C HIS A 133 -5.14 -14.36 11.93
N PRO A 134 -5.54 -15.49 11.30
CA PRO A 134 -6.83 -15.60 10.61
C PRO A 134 -8.03 -15.35 11.54
N GLY A 135 -7.91 -15.71 12.82
CA GLY A 135 -8.95 -15.47 13.83
C GLY A 135 -9.13 -13.99 14.23
N ARG A 136 -8.24 -13.09 13.78
CA ARG A 136 -8.31 -11.64 14.04
C ARG A 136 -8.91 -10.85 12.87
N VAL A 137 -9.23 -11.51 11.77
CA VAL A 137 -9.70 -10.87 10.54
C VAL A 137 -11.19 -11.12 10.33
N LEU A 138 -11.93 -10.06 10.01
CA LEU A 138 -13.35 -10.11 9.62
C LEU A 138 -13.53 -10.21 8.10
N GLY A 139 -12.58 -9.69 7.33
CA GLY A 139 -12.56 -9.70 5.88
C GLY A 139 -11.42 -8.83 5.34
N LEU A 140 -11.23 -8.86 4.02
CA LEU A 140 -10.18 -8.11 3.33
C LEU A 140 -10.73 -7.32 2.14
N VAL A 141 -10.22 -6.12 1.94
CA VAL A 141 -10.35 -5.35 0.69
C VAL A 141 -8.94 -5.03 0.21
N LEU A 142 -8.57 -5.59 -0.93
CA LEU A 142 -7.22 -5.50 -1.48
C LEU A 142 -7.23 -4.73 -2.81
N ARG A 143 -6.20 -3.92 -3.07
CA ARG A 143 -6.06 -3.17 -4.31
C ARG A 143 -4.63 -3.23 -4.84
N GLY A 144 -4.49 -3.38 -6.19
CA GLY A 144 -3.17 -3.38 -6.83
C GLY A 144 -2.25 -4.38 -6.14
N VAL A 145 -2.62 -5.66 -6.19
CA VAL A 145 -2.00 -6.73 -5.41
C VAL A 145 -0.51 -6.84 -5.70
N PHE A 146 0.30 -6.82 -4.65
CA PHE A 146 1.72 -7.10 -4.66
C PHE A 146 2.00 -8.30 -3.74
N LEU A 147 2.68 -9.31 -4.24
CA LEU A 147 3.00 -10.54 -3.50
C LEU A 147 4.46 -10.61 -3.08
N ALA A 148 5.24 -9.58 -3.38
CA ALA A 148 6.68 -9.45 -3.10
C ALA A 148 7.51 -10.59 -3.70
N SER A 149 7.10 -11.14 -4.83
CA SER A 149 7.86 -12.15 -5.55
C SER A 149 9.08 -11.53 -6.26
N ARG A 150 10.11 -12.34 -6.50
CA ARG A 150 11.27 -11.89 -7.27
C ARG A 150 10.88 -11.38 -8.65
N ALA A 151 9.92 -12.03 -9.31
CA ALA A 151 9.44 -11.62 -10.62
C ALA A 151 8.80 -10.23 -10.62
N GLU A 152 8.09 -9.84 -9.55
CA GLU A 152 7.51 -8.50 -9.41
C GLU A 152 8.58 -7.45 -9.13
N ILE A 153 9.59 -7.79 -8.32
CA ILE A 153 10.74 -6.90 -8.07
C ILE A 153 11.53 -6.69 -9.37
N ASP A 154 11.80 -7.76 -10.13
CA ASP A 154 12.47 -7.67 -11.43
C ASP A 154 11.63 -6.88 -12.45
N TRP A 155 10.31 -7.01 -12.41
CA TRP A 155 9.41 -6.20 -13.20
C TRP A 155 9.53 -4.71 -12.86
N PHE A 156 9.50 -4.35 -11.59
CA PHE A 156 9.66 -2.97 -11.15
C PHE A 156 11.01 -2.39 -11.60
N MET A 157 12.09 -3.13 -11.38
CA MET A 157 13.45 -2.65 -11.69
C MET A 157 13.76 -2.61 -13.18
N HIS A 158 13.18 -3.52 -13.98
CA HIS A 158 13.56 -3.70 -15.39
C HIS A 158 12.37 -3.81 -16.34
N GLY A 159 11.26 -4.45 -15.94
CA GLY A 159 10.14 -4.75 -16.83
C GLY A 159 9.35 -3.52 -17.24
N MET A 160 9.14 -2.59 -16.33
CA MET A 160 8.33 -1.37 -16.57
C MET A 160 8.89 -0.49 -17.70
N ARG A 161 10.16 -0.61 -18.08
CA ARG A 161 10.74 0.05 -19.26
C ARG A 161 10.02 -0.26 -20.57
N GLN A 162 9.26 -1.36 -20.63
CA GLN A 162 8.50 -1.74 -21.81
C GLN A 162 7.26 -0.85 -21.99
N VAL A 163 6.80 -0.21 -20.92
CA VAL A 163 5.61 0.67 -20.93
C VAL A 163 6.01 2.13 -20.69
N TYR A 164 6.97 2.39 -19.81
CA TYR A 164 7.48 3.73 -19.46
C TYR A 164 9.00 3.85 -19.73
N PRO A 165 9.45 3.79 -20.99
CA PRO A 165 10.88 3.76 -21.32
C PRO A 165 11.61 5.06 -20.94
N GLU A 166 10.92 6.21 -20.97
CA GLU A 166 11.48 7.51 -20.60
C GLU A 166 11.70 7.64 -19.10
N ALA A 167 10.72 7.22 -18.29
CA ALA A 167 10.82 7.24 -16.83
C ALA A 167 11.89 6.25 -16.35
N TRP A 168 11.90 5.04 -16.91
CA TRP A 168 12.91 4.05 -16.60
C TRP A 168 14.32 4.49 -17.00
N ARG A 169 14.48 5.14 -18.15
CA ARG A 169 15.78 5.66 -18.59
C ARG A 169 16.31 6.69 -17.61
N ALA A 170 15.47 7.65 -17.19
CA ALA A 170 15.86 8.64 -16.19
C ALA A 170 16.27 8.00 -14.86
N PHE A 171 15.56 6.95 -14.44
CA PHE A 171 15.87 6.16 -13.25
C PHE A 171 17.21 5.41 -13.42
N ALA A 172 17.40 4.69 -14.52
CA ALA A 172 18.62 3.90 -14.73
C ALA A 172 19.86 4.79 -14.97
N GLU A 173 19.71 5.91 -15.67
CA GLU A 173 20.81 6.84 -15.99
C GLU A 173 21.24 7.73 -14.82
N PHE A 174 20.48 7.77 -13.74
CA PHE A 174 20.93 8.33 -12.46
C PHE A 174 22.22 7.62 -11.98
N LEU A 175 22.32 6.30 -12.23
CA LEU A 175 23.52 5.53 -11.90
C LEU A 175 24.58 5.62 -13.02
N PRO A 176 25.88 5.59 -12.66
CA PRO A 176 26.97 5.47 -13.62
C PRO A 176 26.79 4.23 -14.51
N PRO A 177 27.23 4.25 -15.78
CA PRO A 177 27.08 3.12 -16.70
C PRO A 177 27.53 1.76 -16.16
N ALA A 178 28.62 1.73 -15.41
CA ALA A 178 29.17 0.49 -14.81
C ALA A 178 28.26 -0.13 -13.73
N GLU A 179 27.32 0.62 -13.18
CA GLU A 179 26.43 0.18 -12.09
C GLU A 179 25.01 -0.19 -12.60
N ARG A 180 24.68 0.11 -13.84
CA ARG A 180 23.34 -0.09 -14.41
C ARG A 180 22.96 -1.57 -14.60
N GLY A 181 23.92 -2.48 -14.48
CA GLY A 181 23.68 -3.93 -14.53
C GLY A 181 22.94 -4.48 -13.31
N ASP A 182 22.98 -3.78 -12.17
CA ASP A 182 22.30 -4.16 -10.94
C ASP A 182 21.75 -2.90 -10.25
N LEU A 183 20.64 -2.38 -10.80
CA LEU A 183 20.03 -1.13 -10.32
C LEU A 183 19.66 -1.20 -8.85
N LEU A 184 19.00 -2.30 -8.43
CA LEU A 184 18.51 -2.44 -7.07
C LEU A 184 19.65 -2.37 -6.03
N ARG A 185 20.70 -3.13 -6.23
CA ARG A 185 21.87 -3.14 -5.34
C ARG A 185 22.50 -1.75 -5.21
N HIS A 186 22.66 -1.05 -6.33
CA HIS A 186 23.36 0.24 -6.34
C HIS A 186 22.49 1.37 -5.82
N TYR A 187 21.18 1.33 -6.04
CA TYR A 187 20.24 2.23 -5.38
C TYR A 187 20.19 1.99 -3.87
N HIS A 188 20.06 0.72 -3.44
CA HIS A 188 20.04 0.37 -2.02
C HIS A 188 21.30 0.84 -1.30
N ALA A 189 22.49 0.66 -1.90
CA ALA A 189 23.74 1.14 -1.32
C ALA A 189 23.74 2.66 -1.09
N ARG A 190 23.20 3.45 -2.05
CA ARG A 190 23.08 4.90 -1.89
C ARG A 190 22.04 5.30 -0.87
N LEU A 191 20.88 4.66 -0.90
CA LEU A 191 19.78 4.90 0.03
C LEU A 191 20.13 4.55 1.48
N ALA A 192 21.00 3.55 1.69
CA ALA A 192 21.50 3.19 3.01
C ALA A 192 22.59 4.14 3.55
N SER A 193 23.16 5.01 2.71
CA SER A 193 24.16 5.97 3.14
C SER A 193 23.61 6.92 4.22
N PRO A 194 24.37 7.24 5.28
CA PRO A 194 23.98 8.28 6.23
C PRO A 194 24.13 9.70 5.65
N ASP A 195 24.90 9.88 4.57
CA ASP A 195 25.17 11.18 3.96
C ASP A 195 23.99 11.65 3.09
N PRO A 196 23.34 12.80 3.43
CA PRO A 196 22.23 13.34 2.64
C PRO A 196 22.61 13.69 1.20
N THR A 197 23.87 14.04 0.94
CA THR A 197 24.34 14.35 -0.41
C THR A 197 24.39 13.11 -1.32
N VAL A 198 24.36 11.91 -0.73
CA VAL A 198 24.34 10.62 -1.41
C VAL A 198 22.92 10.06 -1.49
N HIS A 199 22.21 9.98 -0.34
CA HIS A 199 20.91 9.31 -0.32
C HIS A 199 19.77 10.13 -0.90
N MET A 200 19.76 11.48 -0.74
CA MET A 200 18.63 12.29 -1.22
C MET A 200 18.48 12.31 -2.75
N PRO A 201 19.55 12.48 -3.55
CA PRO A 201 19.42 12.36 -4.99
C PRO A 201 18.88 11.00 -5.45
N ALA A 202 19.31 9.91 -4.81
CA ALA A 202 18.83 8.56 -5.10
C ALA A 202 17.35 8.40 -4.71
N ALA A 203 16.94 8.93 -3.56
CA ALA A 203 15.56 8.89 -3.09
C ALA A 203 14.62 9.63 -4.04
N ARG A 204 15.00 10.84 -4.47
CA ARG A 204 14.21 11.61 -5.43
C ARG A 204 14.14 10.95 -6.81
N ALA A 205 15.21 10.27 -7.27
CA ALA A 205 15.19 9.54 -8.52
C ALA A 205 14.22 8.32 -8.46
N TRP A 206 14.24 7.60 -7.36
CA TRP A 206 13.33 6.48 -7.09
C TRP A 206 11.86 6.91 -7.03
N ASP A 207 11.56 7.89 -6.19
CA ASP A 207 10.20 8.41 -6.00
C ASP A 207 9.60 8.97 -7.32
N ARG A 208 10.39 9.68 -8.11
CA ARG A 208 9.95 10.16 -9.44
C ARG A 208 9.62 9.02 -10.38
N TYR A 209 10.43 7.96 -10.39
CA TYR A 209 10.19 6.81 -11.25
C TYR A 209 8.89 6.10 -10.90
N GLU A 210 8.69 5.76 -9.63
CA GLU A 210 7.46 5.12 -9.17
C GLU A 210 6.23 5.99 -9.41
N SER A 211 6.30 7.27 -9.05
CA SER A 211 5.21 8.23 -9.25
C SER A 211 4.82 8.39 -10.72
N ALA A 212 5.81 8.43 -11.63
CA ALA A 212 5.54 8.54 -13.06
C ALA A 212 4.78 7.32 -13.61
N CYS A 213 4.99 6.13 -13.03
CA CYS A 213 4.38 4.88 -13.47
C CYS A 213 3.06 4.54 -12.73
N SER A 214 2.70 5.29 -11.68
CA SER A 214 1.59 4.94 -10.78
C SER A 214 0.19 5.21 -11.34
N ALA A 215 0.03 6.13 -12.29
CA ALA A 215 -1.27 6.50 -12.83
C ALA A 215 -1.34 6.27 -14.33
N LEU A 216 -2.48 5.77 -14.81
CA LEU A 216 -2.72 5.64 -16.25
C LEU A 216 -2.64 6.99 -16.96
N ILE A 217 -3.21 8.03 -16.36
CA ILE A 217 -3.11 9.41 -16.84
C ILE A 217 -2.44 10.24 -15.74
N PRO A 218 -1.19 10.71 -15.96
CA PRO A 218 -0.48 11.55 -15.00
C PRO A 218 -1.27 12.82 -14.69
N ARG A 219 -1.39 13.16 -13.41
CA ARG A 219 -2.01 14.41 -12.95
C ARG A 219 -0.95 15.32 -12.36
N ALA A 220 -1.02 16.62 -12.66
CA ALA A 220 -0.08 17.63 -12.16
C ALA A 220 0.03 17.63 -10.61
N GLU A 221 -1.06 17.32 -9.90
CA GLU A 221 -1.11 17.23 -8.44
C GLU A 221 -0.32 16.03 -7.88
N ALA A 222 -0.15 14.95 -8.66
CA ALA A 222 0.69 13.83 -8.27
C ALA A 222 2.18 14.21 -8.31
N LEU A 223 2.55 15.12 -9.21
CA LEU A 223 3.92 15.63 -9.36
C LEU A 223 4.31 16.61 -8.24
N ALA A 224 3.35 17.29 -7.61
CA ALA A 224 3.60 18.26 -6.53
C ALA A 224 4.04 17.62 -5.19
N ARG A 225 3.93 16.30 -5.03
CA ARG A 225 4.39 15.58 -3.82
C ARG A 225 5.91 15.37 -3.75
N HIS A 226 6.63 15.68 -4.82
CA HIS A 226 8.09 15.52 -4.90
C HIS A 226 8.89 16.51 -4.04
N ASP A 227 8.23 17.45 -3.37
CA ASP A 227 8.89 18.45 -2.51
C ASP A 227 9.05 18.00 -1.04
N ASP A 228 8.52 16.83 -0.66
CA ASP A 228 8.71 16.26 0.68
C ASP A 228 9.87 15.25 0.69
N ASP A 229 11.05 15.78 0.99
CA ASP A 229 12.29 15.00 1.07
C ASP A 229 12.23 13.86 2.09
N ALA A 230 11.51 14.03 3.19
CA ALA A 230 11.39 12.99 4.21
C ALA A 230 10.50 11.83 3.72
N ALA A 231 9.39 12.14 3.03
CA ALA A 231 8.54 11.15 2.43
C ALA A 231 9.24 10.40 1.28
N ALA A 232 9.94 11.12 0.40
CA ALA A 232 10.69 10.51 -0.70
C ALA A 232 11.79 9.57 -0.17
N LEU A 233 12.50 9.97 0.90
CA LEU A 233 13.52 9.12 1.52
C LEU A 233 12.90 7.89 2.20
N ALA A 234 11.77 8.05 2.90
CA ALA A 234 11.09 6.95 3.56
C ALA A 234 10.64 5.88 2.55
N ILE A 235 9.94 6.29 1.48
CA ILE A 235 9.53 5.37 0.41
C ILE A 235 10.74 4.68 -0.19
N ALA A 236 11.68 5.42 -0.77
CA ALA A 236 12.77 4.84 -1.54
C ALA A 236 13.67 3.93 -0.69
N ARG A 237 14.03 4.37 0.54
CA ARG A 237 14.93 3.59 1.42
C ARG A 237 14.28 2.31 1.92
N ILE A 238 13.03 2.40 2.39
CA ILE A 238 12.33 1.23 2.94
C ILE A 238 11.98 0.27 1.80
N GLU A 239 11.49 0.75 0.67
CA GLU A 239 11.16 -0.09 -0.48
C GLU A 239 12.40 -0.83 -1.01
N ALA A 240 13.53 -0.13 -1.24
CA ALA A 240 14.78 -0.77 -1.64
C ALA A 240 15.27 -1.80 -0.59
N HIS A 241 15.12 -1.51 0.71
CA HIS A 241 15.43 -2.45 1.78
C HIS A 241 14.57 -3.71 1.71
N TYR A 242 13.26 -3.58 1.46
CA TYR A 242 12.39 -4.74 1.31
C TYR A 242 12.69 -5.51 0.02
N PHE A 243 13.00 -4.84 -1.07
CA PHE A 243 13.26 -5.48 -2.36
C PHE A 243 14.54 -6.30 -2.34
N VAL A 244 15.64 -5.81 -1.75
CA VAL A 244 16.88 -6.59 -1.63
C VAL A 244 16.75 -7.82 -0.71
N HIS A 245 15.72 -7.86 0.12
CA HIS A 245 15.44 -8.97 1.03
C HIS A 245 14.17 -9.76 0.64
N ASP A 246 13.71 -9.66 -0.62
CA ASP A 246 12.53 -10.39 -1.13
C ASP A 246 11.28 -10.20 -0.23
N GLY A 247 11.06 -8.97 0.28
CA GLY A 247 9.97 -8.66 1.20
C GLY A 247 10.06 -9.38 2.55
N PHE A 248 11.20 -9.97 2.89
CA PHE A 248 11.37 -10.85 4.07
C PHE A 248 10.38 -12.01 4.10
N LEU A 249 9.99 -12.50 2.92
CA LEU A 249 9.07 -13.60 2.71
C LEU A 249 9.75 -14.68 1.85
N ALA A 250 9.41 -15.93 2.12
CA ALA A 250 9.77 -16.98 1.16
C ALA A 250 8.96 -16.81 -0.13
N ASP A 251 9.58 -17.10 -1.27
CA ASP A 251 8.90 -16.97 -2.56
C ASP A 251 7.61 -17.82 -2.60
N GLY A 252 6.53 -17.24 -3.10
CA GLY A 252 5.21 -17.87 -3.14
C GLY A 252 4.51 -18.07 -1.79
N ALA A 253 5.10 -17.64 -0.66
CA ALA A 253 4.56 -17.87 0.69
C ALA A 253 3.14 -17.31 0.87
N LEU A 254 2.84 -16.14 0.29
CA LEU A 254 1.53 -15.52 0.40
C LEU A 254 0.47 -16.31 -0.36
N LEU A 255 0.74 -16.77 -1.57
CA LEU A 255 -0.17 -17.63 -2.32
C LEU A 255 -0.40 -18.97 -1.62
N ALA A 256 0.64 -19.60 -1.12
CA ALA A 256 0.53 -20.84 -0.35
C ALA A 256 -0.29 -20.64 0.94
N GLY A 257 -0.20 -19.46 1.54
CA GLY A 257 -0.95 -19.08 2.75
C GLY A 257 -2.45 -18.91 2.55
N VAL A 258 -2.91 -18.67 1.30
CA VAL A 258 -4.32 -18.40 0.98
C VAL A 258 -5.27 -19.47 1.49
N ALA A 259 -4.89 -20.74 1.43
CA ALA A 259 -5.72 -21.86 1.91
C ALA A 259 -6.18 -21.69 3.37
N ARG A 260 -5.40 -20.97 4.20
CA ARG A 260 -5.72 -20.72 5.62
C ARG A 260 -6.77 -19.63 5.82
N ILE A 261 -6.97 -18.76 4.81
CA ILE A 261 -7.81 -17.57 4.90
C ILE A 261 -8.97 -17.55 3.89
N ARG A 262 -9.14 -18.59 3.05
CA ARG A 262 -10.20 -18.68 2.04
C ARG A 262 -11.62 -18.55 2.61
N HIS A 263 -11.82 -18.88 3.88
CA HIS A 263 -13.12 -18.73 4.56
C HIS A 263 -13.47 -17.26 4.88
N LEU A 264 -12.51 -16.32 4.75
CA LEU A 264 -12.74 -14.91 5.00
C LEU A 264 -13.33 -14.25 3.74
N PRO A 265 -14.30 -13.35 3.88
CA PRO A 265 -14.73 -12.53 2.74
C PRO A 265 -13.60 -11.63 2.26
N CYS A 266 -13.36 -11.64 0.95
CA CYS A 266 -12.31 -10.84 0.32
C CYS A 266 -12.84 -10.20 -0.97
N THR A 267 -12.48 -8.94 -1.21
CA THR A 267 -12.63 -8.29 -2.51
C THR A 267 -11.27 -7.80 -2.99
N ILE A 268 -10.89 -8.15 -4.22
CA ILE A 268 -9.66 -7.75 -4.90
C ILE A 268 -10.04 -6.76 -5.99
N VAL A 269 -9.55 -5.52 -5.92
CA VAL A 269 -9.74 -4.47 -6.94
C VAL A 269 -8.43 -4.23 -7.66
N GLN A 270 -8.43 -4.37 -8.99
CA GLN A 270 -7.23 -4.29 -9.82
C GLN A 270 -7.44 -3.39 -11.03
N GLY A 271 -6.55 -2.44 -11.25
CA GLY A 271 -6.52 -1.66 -12.49
C GLY A 271 -6.05 -2.50 -13.67
N ARG A 272 -6.74 -2.42 -14.81
CA ARG A 272 -6.35 -3.16 -16.02
C ARG A 272 -4.95 -2.79 -16.51
N TYR A 273 -4.58 -1.53 -16.35
CA TYR A 273 -3.32 -0.95 -16.82
C TYR A 273 -2.37 -0.62 -15.66
N ASP A 274 -2.51 -1.34 -14.56
CA ASP A 274 -1.59 -1.24 -13.44
C ASP A 274 -0.21 -1.76 -13.84
N VAL A 275 0.76 -0.86 -13.96
CA VAL A 275 2.13 -1.19 -14.36
C VAL A 275 3.02 -1.39 -13.14
N ILE A 276 2.68 -0.78 -12.00
CA ILE A 276 3.43 -0.99 -10.75
C ILE A 276 3.23 -2.42 -10.24
N CYS A 277 1.95 -2.83 -10.09
CA CYS A 277 1.58 -4.19 -9.69
C CYS A 277 0.73 -4.81 -10.82
N PRO A 278 1.35 -5.49 -11.79
CA PRO A 278 0.65 -5.97 -12.97
C PRO A 278 -0.52 -6.90 -12.64
N PRO A 279 -1.61 -6.87 -13.44
CA PRO A 279 -2.82 -7.66 -13.20
C PRO A 279 -2.59 -9.18 -13.08
N VAL A 280 -1.49 -9.70 -13.62
CA VAL A 280 -1.13 -11.12 -13.53
C VAL A 280 -0.99 -11.59 -12.08
N THR A 281 -0.49 -10.73 -11.20
CA THR A 281 -0.34 -11.03 -9.76
C THR A 281 -1.69 -11.12 -9.07
N ALA A 282 -2.59 -10.15 -9.33
CA ALA A 282 -3.95 -10.18 -8.79
C ALA A 282 -4.76 -11.36 -9.32
N ASP A 283 -4.59 -11.73 -10.60
CA ASP A 283 -5.20 -12.92 -11.21
C ASP A 283 -4.70 -14.21 -10.54
N ALA A 284 -3.41 -14.32 -10.26
CA ALA A 284 -2.85 -15.46 -9.54
C ALA A 284 -3.44 -15.60 -8.13
N LEU A 285 -3.59 -14.47 -7.40
CA LEU A 285 -4.26 -14.47 -6.10
C LEU A 285 -5.74 -14.88 -6.21
N ALA A 286 -6.47 -14.33 -7.17
CA ALA A 286 -7.88 -14.66 -7.38
C ALA A 286 -8.09 -16.14 -7.74
N ARG A 287 -7.20 -16.73 -8.52
CA ARG A 287 -7.23 -18.17 -8.81
C ARG A 287 -6.94 -19.03 -7.58
N ALA A 288 -6.04 -18.59 -6.72
CA ALA A 288 -5.76 -19.27 -5.45
C ALA A 288 -6.90 -19.10 -4.43
N TRP A 289 -7.72 -18.04 -4.60
CA TRP A 289 -8.82 -17.68 -3.72
C TRP A 289 -10.15 -17.52 -4.48
N PRO A 290 -10.74 -18.61 -5.01
CA PRO A 290 -11.94 -18.52 -5.85
C PRO A 290 -13.19 -18.00 -5.13
N GLU A 291 -13.19 -17.94 -3.80
CA GLU A 291 -14.26 -17.33 -3.00
C GLU A 291 -14.12 -15.79 -2.91
N ALA A 292 -12.97 -15.23 -3.28
CA ALA A 292 -12.78 -13.79 -3.33
C ALA A 292 -13.49 -13.18 -4.55
N GLU A 293 -14.07 -12.01 -4.36
CA GLU A 293 -14.58 -11.21 -5.46
C GLU A 293 -13.41 -10.52 -6.17
N TYR A 294 -13.25 -10.75 -7.46
CA TYR A 294 -12.18 -10.13 -8.26
C TYR A 294 -12.76 -9.13 -9.24
N VAL A 295 -12.42 -7.85 -9.06
CA VAL A 295 -12.92 -6.73 -9.86
C VAL A 295 -11.76 -6.11 -10.63
N VAL A 296 -11.80 -6.20 -11.96
CA VAL A 296 -10.84 -5.54 -12.84
C VAL A 296 -11.44 -4.24 -13.36
N VAL A 297 -10.83 -3.11 -13.01
CA VAL A 297 -11.22 -1.77 -13.46
C VAL A 297 -10.63 -1.51 -14.85
N PRO A 298 -11.47 -1.39 -15.91
CA PRO A 298 -11.00 -1.48 -17.30
C PRO A 298 -10.20 -0.26 -17.76
N ASP A 299 -10.31 0.88 -17.09
CA ASP A 299 -9.79 2.19 -17.48
C ASP A 299 -8.88 2.81 -16.41
N ALA A 300 -8.19 1.98 -15.63
CA ALA A 300 -7.36 2.44 -14.52
C ALA A 300 -6.01 1.73 -14.44
N GLY A 301 -5.02 2.44 -13.89
CA GLY A 301 -3.71 1.95 -13.49
C GLY A 301 -3.63 1.62 -12.00
N HIS A 302 -2.50 2.00 -11.36
CA HIS A 302 -2.22 1.66 -9.96
C HIS A 302 -2.88 2.61 -8.95
N SER A 303 -3.03 3.90 -9.29
CA SER A 303 -3.38 4.91 -8.30
C SER A 303 -4.78 4.72 -7.69
N VAL A 304 -4.85 4.76 -6.36
CA VAL A 304 -6.12 4.76 -5.62
C VAL A 304 -7.00 5.97 -5.94
N ARG A 305 -6.42 7.04 -6.51
CA ARG A 305 -7.12 8.29 -6.90
C ARG A 305 -7.75 8.23 -8.30
N GLU A 306 -7.56 7.15 -9.04
CA GLU A 306 -8.25 6.98 -10.32
C GLU A 306 -9.74 6.71 -10.06
N PRO A 307 -10.67 7.42 -10.75
CA PRO A 307 -12.10 7.39 -10.41
C PRO A 307 -12.69 5.99 -10.39
N GLY A 308 -12.29 5.13 -11.34
CA GLY A 308 -12.73 3.74 -11.39
C GLY A 308 -12.25 2.94 -10.18
N ILE A 309 -10.99 3.09 -9.77
CA ILE A 309 -10.44 2.43 -8.57
C ILE A 309 -11.13 2.94 -7.32
N THR A 310 -11.24 4.28 -7.16
CA THR A 310 -11.93 4.88 -6.01
C THR A 310 -13.34 4.33 -5.86
N ARG A 311 -14.12 4.30 -6.96
CA ARG A 311 -15.50 3.80 -6.96
C ARG A 311 -15.58 2.34 -6.51
N GLU A 312 -14.79 1.46 -7.12
CA GLU A 312 -14.85 0.04 -6.80
C GLU A 312 -14.38 -0.26 -5.37
N LEU A 313 -13.43 0.50 -4.84
CA LEU A 313 -12.99 0.38 -3.45
C LEU A 313 -14.10 0.81 -2.46
N VAL A 314 -14.78 1.93 -2.73
CA VAL A 314 -15.92 2.35 -1.90
C VAL A 314 -17.04 1.30 -1.96
N TYR A 315 -17.34 0.75 -3.15
CA TYR A 315 -18.32 -0.33 -3.28
C TYR A 315 -17.90 -1.60 -2.56
N ALA A 316 -16.64 -1.99 -2.62
CA ALA A 316 -16.13 -3.15 -1.90
C ALA A 316 -16.28 -3.00 -0.38
N VAL A 317 -15.98 -1.80 0.14
CA VAL A 317 -16.17 -1.49 1.58
C VAL A 317 -17.65 -1.50 1.97
N ASN A 318 -18.54 -0.94 1.15
CA ASN A 318 -19.97 -0.95 1.40
C ASN A 318 -20.54 -2.39 1.40
N ARG A 319 -20.13 -3.23 0.44
CA ARG A 319 -20.51 -4.66 0.44
C ARG A 319 -19.98 -5.41 1.68
N MET A 320 -18.78 -5.05 2.16
CA MET A 320 -18.25 -5.62 3.41
C MET A 320 -19.08 -5.17 4.62
N GLN A 321 -19.51 -3.90 4.64
CA GLN A 321 -20.43 -3.36 5.65
C GLN A 321 -21.74 -4.16 5.68
N ASP A 322 -22.39 -4.35 4.53
CA ASP A 322 -23.66 -5.08 4.43
C ASP A 322 -23.51 -6.53 4.95
N ARG A 323 -22.40 -7.19 4.61
CA ARG A 323 -22.10 -8.55 5.11
C ARG A 323 -21.91 -8.60 6.63
N LEU A 324 -21.37 -7.56 7.24
CA LEU A 324 -21.18 -7.52 8.70
C LEU A 324 -22.45 -7.12 9.43
N ALA A 325 -23.27 -6.23 8.85
CA ALA A 325 -24.55 -5.84 9.42
C ALA A 325 -25.60 -6.95 9.40
N ALA A 326 -25.47 -7.92 8.47
CA ALA A 326 -26.37 -9.09 8.37
C ALA A 326 -26.03 -10.25 9.35
N ARG A 327 -24.97 -10.13 10.15
CA ARG A 327 -24.52 -11.13 11.14
C ARG A 327 -24.97 -10.78 12.55
#